data_74f4537074e02ae084d55ee93d42f127
#
_entry.id   74f4537074e02ae084d55ee93d42f127
#
_cell.length_a   1.000
_cell.length_b   1.000
_cell.length_c   1.000
_cell.angle_alpha   90.00
_cell.angle_beta   90.00
_cell.angle_gamma   90.00
#
_symmetry.space_group_name_H-M   'P 1'
#
loop_
_entity.id
_entity.type
_entity.pdbx_description
1 polymer ?
#
loop_
_entity_poly.entity_id
_entity_poly.type
_entity_poly.pdbx_seq_one_letter_code
_entity_poly.pdbx_strand_id
1 'polypeptide(L)'
;VILLNRGIHFLMEWTPVQRKTEELPERGNGERLKNYAESFQGLSQIFLNMSAGKEKYAADELGRVQNELTGKVCASCDSCALCWERDCTPLYGILSSMITSIWQVGEPGAENEAELKKYCAKSRDMVEEAVRVFERVSLNHAWYNRLLENRQVIAEQLDAMAYIMQDCAREERVLDTQERRAISEIRYRAKERGISIEEIHLIETLDGRLKLSAALKSRMGGCISLKSFVTAAGHALGRQMRAAADTKTFISKEPVNYVFYEDTVYRNVQGIARVKKDGAKISGDNFSFLELERGEFLLGLSDGMGSGSMACKESEMVLDLVERFLEAGFSVETAIRMMNSAMVMKGADDLYSTVDLCKINLYTGMAKLYKIGAAATFIKRGAEVECITSQSLSLIHISEPTRLGMIS
;
A
#
# COMPACT_ATOMS: atom_id res chain seq x y z
N VAL A 1 -5.24 29.41 -9.00
CA VAL A 1 -3.85 29.95 -8.84
C VAL A 1 -3.88 31.34 -8.17
N ILE A 2 -4.92 32.14 -8.38
CA ILE A 2 -5.01 33.52 -7.82
C ILE A 2 -5.43 33.53 -6.33
N LEU A 3 -6.12 32.52 -5.84
CA LEU A 3 -6.56 32.42 -4.44
C LEU A 3 -5.47 31.92 -3.47
N LEU A 4 -4.48 31.17 -3.96
CA LEU A 4 -3.34 30.71 -3.15
C LEU A 4 -2.33 31.82 -2.86
N ASN A 5 -2.22 32.79 -3.73
CA ASN A 5 -1.23 33.88 -3.56
C ASN A 5 -1.66 34.93 -2.52
N ARG A 6 -2.96 35.05 -2.19
CA ARG A 6 -3.44 35.96 -1.13
C ARG A 6 -3.31 35.38 0.29
N GLY A 7 -3.30 34.05 0.42
CA GLY A 7 -3.11 33.39 1.71
C GLY A 7 -1.68 33.46 2.25
N ILE A 8 -0.68 33.48 1.37
CA ILE A 8 0.74 33.49 1.75
C ILE A 8 1.20 34.91 2.18
N HIS A 9 0.63 35.95 1.62
CA HIS A 9 0.95 37.33 2.04
C HIS A 9 0.43 37.72 3.42
N PHE A 10 -0.66 37.07 3.89
CA PHE A 10 -1.21 37.33 5.22
C PHE A 10 -0.41 36.71 6.37
N LEU A 11 0.44 35.72 6.06
CA LEU A 11 1.28 35.05 7.06
C LEU A 11 2.64 35.72 7.29
N MET A 12 3.02 36.72 6.48
CA MET A 12 4.34 37.39 6.60
C MET A 12 4.32 38.73 7.37
N GLU A 13 3.17 39.24 7.79
CA GLU A 13 3.06 40.50 8.55
C GLU A 13 2.79 40.32 10.05
N TRP A 14 3.17 39.20 10.64
CA TRP A 14 3.02 39.00 12.08
C TRP A 14 4.31 39.45 12.80
N THR A 15 4.31 40.69 13.30
CA THR A 15 5.29 41.17 14.28
C THR A 15 5.16 40.38 15.59
N PRO A 16 6.26 39.96 16.20
CA PRO A 16 6.21 39.21 17.46
C PRO A 16 5.80 40.14 18.61
N VAL A 17 4.57 40.03 19.06
CA VAL A 17 4.17 40.51 20.38
C VAL A 17 4.86 39.63 21.41
N GLN A 18 5.79 40.20 22.18
CA GLN A 18 6.33 39.53 23.37
C GLN A 18 5.17 39.23 24.34
N ARG A 19 4.62 38.04 24.29
CA ARG A 19 3.84 37.46 25.37
C ARG A 19 4.80 36.81 26.35
N LYS A 20 4.72 37.24 27.62
CA LYS A 20 5.20 36.45 28.75
C LYS A 20 4.73 35.03 28.56
N THR A 21 5.63 34.10 28.48
CA THR A 21 5.41 32.65 28.54
C THR A 21 4.83 32.35 29.93
N GLU A 22 3.51 32.38 30.06
CA GLU A 22 2.87 31.43 30.95
C GLU A 22 3.12 30.07 30.33
N GLU A 23 3.88 29.24 31.01
CA GLU A 23 4.04 27.81 30.68
C GLU A 23 2.64 27.19 30.73
N LEU A 24 1.96 27.17 29.58
CA LEU A 24 0.87 26.24 29.36
C LEU A 24 1.46 24.84 29.61
N PRO A 25 0.80 23.98 30.39
CA PRO A 25 1.23 22.60 30.53
C PRO A 25 1.37 22.06 29.11
N GLU A 26 2.56 21.58 28.77
CA GLU A 26 2.83 20.91 27.51
C GLU A 26 1.79 19.79 27.40
N ARG A 27 0.76 20.00 26.61
CA ARG A 27 -0.06 18.92 26.12
C ARG A 27 0.92 18.04 25.36
N GLY A 28 1.18 16.83 25.88
CA GLY A 28 2.18 15.94 25.38
C GLY A 28 2.05 15.79 23.86
N ASN A 29 3.16 15.66 23.15
CA ASN A 29 3.17 15.46 21.69
C ASN A 29 2.25 14.31 21.29
N GLY A 30 2.04 13.31 22.15
CA GLY A 30 1.13 12.19 21.96
C GLY A 30 -0.33 12.59 21.76
N GLU A 31 -0.86 13.59 22.51
CA GLU A 31 -2.23 14.07 22.28
C GLU A 31 -2.37 14.80 20.94
N ARG A 32 -1.32 15.52 20.53
CA ARG A 32 -1.29 16.19 19.21
C ARG A 32 -1.23 15.17 18.08
N LEU A 33 -0.40 14.13 18.21
CA LEU A 33 -0.30 13.04 17.23
C LEU A 33 -1.62 12.28 17.11
N LYS A 34 -2.33 12.05 18.23
CA LYS A 34 -3.66 11.44 18.23
C LYS A 34 -4.67 12.28 17.45
N ASN A 35 -4.69 13.61 17.69
CA ASN A 35 -5.58 14.53 16.96
C ASN A 35 -5.26 14.56 15.46
N TYR A 36 -3.98 14.48 15.07
CA TYR A 36 -3.61 14.36 13.66
C TYR A 36 -4.08 13.02 13.07
N ALA A 37 -3.91 11.92 13.78
CA ALA A 37 -4.38 10.60 13.34
C ALA A 37 -5.90 10.59 13.11
N GLU A 38 -6.69 11.15 14.02
CA GLU A 38 -8.14 11.29 13.88
C GLU A 38 -8.50 12.15 12.64
N SER A 39 -7.73 13.21 12.37
CA SER A 39 -7.93 14.06 11.19
C SER A 39 -7.64 13.30 9.90
N PHE A 40 -6.56 12.50 9.84
CA PHE A 40 -6.24 11.68 8.70
C PHE A 40 -7.26 10.56 8.46
N GLN A 41 -7.78 9.93 9.52
CA GLN A 41 -8.89 8.97 9.42
C GLN A 41 -10.15 9.62 8.86
N GLY A 42 -10.48 10.82 9.34
CA GLY A 42 -11.61 11.60 8.82
C GLY A 42 -11.48 11.89 7.33
N LEU A 43 -10.29 12.29 6.87
CA LEU A 43 -10.01 12.51 5.45
C LEU A 43 -10.10 11.20 4.65
N SER A 44 -9.56 10.10 5.15
CA SER A 44 -9.68 8.77 4.53
C SER A 44 -11.15 8.41 4.28
N GLN A 45 -12.00 8.56 5.29
CA GLN A 45 -13.43 8.28 5.16
C GLN A 45 -14.12 9.17 4.12
N ILE A 46 -13.75 10.44 4.02
CA ILE A 46 -14.28 11.35 2.98
C ILE A 46 -13.91 10.82 1.59
N PHE A 47 -12.64 10.43 1.36
CA PHE A 47 -12.21 9.89 0.07
C PHE A 47 -12.92 8.57 -0.28
N LEU A 48 -13.11 7.66 0.70
CA LEU A 48 -13.85 6.41 0.51
C LEU A 48 -15.33 6.68 0.16
N ASN A 49 -16.00 7.59 0.88
CA ASN A 49 -17.39 7.92 0.62
C ASN A 49 -17.59 8.57 -0.75
N MET A 50 -16.62 9.35 -1.23
CA MET A 50 -16.64 9.91 -2.58
C MET A 50 -16.48 8.82 -3.65
N SER A 51 -15.92 7.66 -3.32
CA SER A 51 -15.73 6.53 -4.25
C SER A 51 -16.96 5.64 -4.36
N ALA A 52 -17.81 5.56 -3.36
CA ALA A 52 -18.96 4.67 -3.30
C ALA A 52 -20.14 5.06 -4.22
N GLY A 53 -20.05 6.18 -4.95
CA GLY A 53 -21.20 6.83 -5.57
C GLY A 53 -21.65 6.34 -6.94
N LYS A 54 -21.05 5.33 -7.62
CA LYS A 54 -21.35 5.10 -9.05
C LYS A 54 -21.33 3.64 -9.57
N GLU A 55 -21.88 2.70 -8.87
CA GLU A 55 -22.17 1.37 -9.47
C GLU A 55 -23.42 1.30 -10.35
N LYS A 56 -24.18 2.39 -10.53
CA LYS A 56 -25.47 2.42 -11.26
C LYS A 56 -25.41 3.12 -12.62
N TYR A 57 -24.52 2.70 -13.51
CA TYR A 57 -24.44 3.36 -14.83
C TYR A 57 -25.09 2.62 -16.00
N ALA A 58 -25.35 1.31 -15.92
CA ALA A 58 -25.65 0.52 -17.10
C ALA A 58 -26.92 0.90 -17.89
N ALA A 59 -28.01 1.24 -17.23
CA ALA A 59 -29.28 1.51 -17.93
C ALA A 59 -29.43 2.98 -18.41
N ASP A 60 -28.98 3.94 -17.60
CA ASP A 60 -29.06 5.37 -17.92
C ASP A 60 -28.07 5.77 -19.03
N GLU A 61 -26.93 5.09 -19.07
CA GLU A 61 -25.87 5.38 -20.05
C GLU A 61 -26.24 4.86 -21.44
N LEU A 62 -26.89 3.70 -21.52
CA LEU A 62 -27.41 3.15 -22.75
C LEU A 62 -28.41 4.13 -23.41
N GLY A 63 -29.34 4.67 -22.63
CA GLY A 63 -30.30 5.68 -23.09
C GLY A 63 -29.63 6.99 -23.56
N ARG A 64 -28.56 7.42 -22.87
CA ARG A 64 -27.79 8.60 -23.31
C ARG A 64 -27.06 8.38 -24.63
N VAL A 65 -26.41 7.22 -24.79
CA VAL A 65 -25.73 6.85 -26.01
C VAL A 65 -26.73 6.79 -27.18
N GLN A 66 -27.90 6.18 -26.99
CA GLN A 66 -28.94 6.14 -27.99
C GLN A 66 -29.45 7.56 -28.41
N ASN A 67 -29.72 8.41 -27.44
CA ASN A 67 -30.15 9.78 -27.68
C ASN A 67 -29.06 10.60 -28.39
N GLU A 68 -27.81 10.40 -28.08
CA GLU A 68 -26.70 11.08 -28.74
C GLU A 68 -26.57 10.62 -30.22
N LEU A 69 -26.64 9.29 -30.45
CA LEU A 69 -26.61 8.72 -31.80
C LEU A 69 -27.76 9.24 -32.68
N THR A 70 -28.97 9.16 -32.14
CA THR A 70 -30.15 9.65 -32.90
C THR A 70 -30.08 11.15 -33.11
N GLY A 71 -29.63 11.93 -32.14
CA GLY A 71 -29.43 13.36 -32.25
C GLY A 71 -28.43 13.75 -33.35
N LYS A 72 -27.36 12.99 -33.54
CA LYS A 72 -26.32 13.28 -34.54
C LYS A 72 -26.69 12.80 -35.95
N VAL A 73 -27.18 11.59 -36.08
CA VAL A 73 -27.41 10.95 -37.36
C VAL A 73 -28.81 11.28 -37.92
N CYS A 74 -29.82 11.24 -37.04
CA CYS A 74 -31.20 11.45 -37.46
C CYS A 74 -31.54 12.92 -37.69
N ALA A 75 -30.88 13.88 -37.01
CA ALA A 75 -31.14 15.32 -37.19
C ALA A 75 -30.90 15.82 -38.63
N SER A 76 -30.06 15.16 -39.40
CA SER A 76 -29.74 15.48 -40.79
C SER A 76 -30.32 14.48 -41.78
N CYS A 77 -31.34 13.70 -41.40
CA CYS A 77 -31.93 12.64 -42.22
C CYS A 77 -33.34 13.01 -42.68
N ASP A 78 -33.55 13.11 -44.00
CA ASP A 78 -34.85 13.45 -44.58
C ASP A 78 -35.93 12.39 -44.29
N SER A 79 -35.53 11.15 -44.02
CA SER A 79 -36.44 10.03 -43.71
C SER A 79 -36.69 9.83 -42.21
N CYS A 80 -36.19 10.73 -41.35
CA CYS A 80 -36.24 10.55 -39.90
C CYS A 80 -37.68 10.40 -39.36
N ALA A 81 -38.61 11.26 -39.80
CA ALA A 81 -40.00 11.19 -39.36
C ALA A 81 -40.63 9.84 -39.70
N LEU A 82 -40.44 9.35 -40.94
CA LEU A 82 -40.96 8.04 -41.38
C LEU A 82 -40.41 6.87 -40.57
N CYS A 83 -39.11 6.88 -40.26
CA CYS A 83 -38.49 5.82 -39.47
C CYS A 83 -39.05 5.77 -38.04
N TRP A 84 -39.20 6.91 -37.38
CA TRP A 84 -39.65 6.97 -35.98
C TRP A 84 -41.18 6.89 -35.83
N GLU A 85 -41.96 7.30 -36.81
CA GLU A 85 -43.42 7.16 -36.76
C GLU A 85 -43.89 5.75 -37.11
N ARG A 86 -43.25 5.07 -38.07
CA ARG A 86 -43.67 3.76 -38.57
C ARG A 86 -42.94 2.58 -37.93
N ASP A 87 -41.63 2.71 -37.73
CA ASP A 87 -40.73 1.60 -37.39
C ASP A 87 -40.00 1.83 -36.06
N CYS A 88 -40.52 2.67 -35.16
CA CYS A 88 -39.90 3.08 -33.93
C CYS A 88 -39.46 1.89 -33.02
N THR A 89 -40.38 0.92 -32.80
CA THR A 89 -40.12 -0.21 -31.88
C THR A 89 -38.99 -1.12 -32.38
N PRO A 90 -39.02 -1.63 -33.63
CA PRO A 90 -37.93 -2.45 -34.15
C PRO A 90 -36.60 -1.68 -34.22
N LEU A 91 -36.64 -0.42 -34.67
CA LEU A 91 -35.43 0.40 -34.77
C LEU A 91 -34.76 0.62 -33.40
N TYR A 92 -35.53 0.92 -32.37
CA TYR A 92 -35.05 1.07 -31.01
C TYR A 92 -34.42 -0.22 -30.48
N GLY A 93 -35.05 -1.36 -30.74
CA GLY A 93 -34.53 -2.68 -30.34
C GLY A 93 -33.21 -3.02 -31.03
N ILE A 94 -33.10 -2.74 -32.35
CA ILE A 94 -31.87 -2.98 -33.11
C ILE A 94 -30.73 -2.07 -32.59
N LEU A 95 -30.98 -0.80 -32.34
CA LEU A 95 -30.01 0.14 -31.83
C LEU A 95 -29.53 -0.30 -30.41
N SER A 96 -30.47 -0.71 -29.58
CA SER A 96 -30.12 -1.22 -28.21
C SER A 96 -29.25 -2.48 -28.28
N SER A 97 -29.61 -3.43 -29.16
CA SER A 97 -28.83 -4.66 -29.35
C SER A 97 -27.44 -4.36 -29.93
N MET A 98 -27.36 -3.43 -30.93
CA MET A 98 -26.08 -3.02 -31.50
C MET A 98 -25.15 -2.35 -30.46
N ILE A 99 -25.68 -1.42 -29.67
CA ILE A 99 -24.91 -0.77 -28.61
C ILE A 99 -24.44 -1.78 -27.56
N THR A 100 -25.29 -2.74 -27.19
CA THR A 100 -24.94 -3.81 -26.26
C THR A 100 -23.84 -4.71 -26.85
N SER A 101 -23.90 -5.03 -28.14
CA SER A 101 -22.87 -5.82 -28.83
C SER A 101 -21.54 -5.08 -28.84
N ILE A 102 -21.52 -3.78 -29.20
CA ILE A 102 -20.30 -2.97 -29.15
C ILE A 102 -19.73 -2.92 -27.73
N TRP A 103 -20.60 -2.84 -26.72
CA TRP A 103 -20.17 -2.84 -25.31
C TRP A 103 -19.51 -4.16 -24.88
N GLN A 104 -20.04 -5.29 -25.33
CA GLN A 104 -19.55 -6.61 -24.89
C GLN A 104 -18.36 -7.13 -25.70
N VAL A 105 -18.36 -6.87 -27.02
CA VAL A 105 -17.43 -7.49 -27.97
C VAL A 105 -16.53 -6.47 -28.68
N GLY A 106 -16.86 -5.19 -28.60
CA GLY A 106 -16.16 -4.11 -29.33
C GLY A 106 -16.66 -3.87 -30.77
N GLU A 107 -17.60 -4.70 -31.26
CA GLU A 107 -18.09 -4.66 -32.62
C GLU A 107 -19.64 -4.61 -32.68
N PRO A 108 -20.25 -3.95 -33.69
CA PRO A 108 -21.70 -3.76 -33.76
C PRO A 108 -22.50 -5.06 -33.99
N GLY A 109 -21.84 -6.13 -34.44
CA GLY A 109 -22.47 -7.41 -34.81
C GLY A 109 -23.07 -7.38 -36.22
N ALA A 110 -22.67 -8.36 -37.05
CA ALA A 110 -23.10 -8.42 -38.48
C ALA A 110 -24.63 -8.56 -38.64
N GLU A 111 -25.32 -9.21 -37.71
CA GLU A 111 -26.79 -9.33 -37.72
C GLU A 111 -27.45 -7.99 -37.45
N ASN A 112 -26.99 -7.23 -36.50
CA ASN A 112 -27.51 -5.90 -36.17
C ASN A 112 -27.32 -4.93 -37.33
N GLU A 113 -26.18 -4.97 -38.02
CA GLU A 113 -25.93 -4.16 -39.20
C GLU A 113 -26.88 -4.53 -40.38
N ALA A 114 -27.08 -5.83 -40.59
CA ALA A 114 -27.97 -6.33 -41.66
C ALA A 114 -29.43 -5.95 -41.40
N GLU A 115 -29.87 -6.03 -40.12
CA GLU A 115 -31.21 -5.60 -39.73
C GLU A 115 -31.38 -4.08 -39.81
N LEU A 116 -30.43 -3.31 -39.36
CA LEU A 116 -30.46 -1.85 -39.39
C LEU A 116 -30.64 -1.32 -40.82
N LYS A 117 -30.00 -1.97 -41.81
CA LYS A 117 -30.15 -1.62 -43.24
C LYS A 117 -31.59 -1.71 -43.75
N LYS A 118 -32.45 -2.53 -43.14
CA LYS A 118 -33.85 -2.67 -43.55
C LYS A 118 -34.73 -1.48 -43.12
N TYR A 119 -34.36 -0.84 -41.99
CA TYR A 119 -35.18 0.20 -41.35
C TYR A 119 -34.53 1.59 -41.37
N CYS A 120 -33.23 1.72 -41.60
CA CYS A 120 -32.52 2.99 -41.55
C CYS A 120 -31.84 3.34 -42.88
N ALA A 121 -32.22 4.43 -43.47
CA ALA A 121 -31.64 4.94 -44.74
C ALA A 121 -30.15 5.32 -44.57
N LYS A 122 -29.75 5.75 -43.35
CA LYS A 122 -28.37 6.11 -42.97
C LYS A 122 -27.73 5.06 -42.08
N SER A 123 -27.99 3.77 -42.33
CA SER A 123 -27.50 2.67 -41.50
C SER A 123 -25.99 2.67 -41.34
N ARG A 124 -25.25 3.01 -42.41
CA ARG A 124 -23.77 3.06 -42.35
C ARG A 124 -23.27 4.17 -41.42
N ASP A 125 -23.81 5.38 -41.57
CA ASP A 125 -23.45 6.54 -40.74
C ASP A 125 -23.78 6.25 -39.25
N MET A 126 -24.91 5.54 -39.02
CA MET A 126 -25.34 5.13 -37.67
C MET A 126 -24.35 4.18 -37.02
N VAL A 127 -23.86 3.18 -37.76
CA VAL A 127 -22.84 2.22 -37.25
C VAL A 127 -21.52 2.93 -37.00
N GLU A 128 -21.02 3.74 -37.92
CA GLU A 128 -19.77 4.46 -37.77
C GLU A 128 -19.82 5.42 -36.56
N GLU A 129 -20.92 6.14 -36.37
CA GLU A 129 -21.09 7.05 -35.25
C GLU A 129 -21.29 6.28 -33.94
N ALA A 130 -21.94 5.10 -33.95
CA ALA A 130 -22.06 4.25 -32.77
C ALA A 130 -20.70 3.82 -32.23
N VAL A 131 -19.79 3.39 -33.09
CA VAL A 131 -18.42 3.02 -32.71
C VAL A 131 -17.67 4.22 -32.14
N ARG A 132 -17.75 5.41 -32.78
CA ARG A 132 -17.10 6.64 -32.28
C ARG A 132 -17.61 7.08 -30.91
N VAL A 133 -18.94 7.04 -30.71
CA VAL A 133 -19.53 7.39 -29.39
C VAL A 133 -19.10 6.41 -28.34
N PHE A 134 -19.08 5.12 -28.70
CA PHE A 134 -18.62 4.09 -27.79
C PHE A 134 -17.13 4.25 -27.36
N GLU A 135 -16.24 4.48 -28.33
CA GLU A 135 -14.81 4.71 -28.03
C GLU A 135 -14.64 5.87 -27.04
N ARG A 136 -15.39 6.98 -27.25
CA ARG A 136 -15.34 8.13 -26.34
C ARG A 136 -15.90 7.80 -24.93
N VAL A 137 -17.03 7.08 -24.87
CA VAL A 137 -17.66 6.66 -23.61
C VAL A 137 -16.75 5.68 -22.86
N SER A 138 -16.15 4.73 -23.57
CA SER A 138 -15.18 3.77 -23.01
C SER A 138 -13.95 4.46 -22.43
N LEU A 139 -13.38 5.43 -23.15
CA LEU A 139 -12.28 6.25 -22.65
C LEU A 139 -12.68 7.03 -21.38
N ASN A 140 -13.84 7.68 -21.39
CA ASN A 140 -14.33 8.40 -20.21
C ASN A 140 -14.56 7.48 -19.01
N HIS A 141 -15.08 6.28 -19.25
CA HIS A 141 -15.28 5.27 -18.21
C HIS A 141 -13.94 4.77 -17.64
N ALA A 142 -12.97 4.49 -18.50
CA ALA A 142 -11.63 4.10 -18.08
C ALA A 142 -10.95 5.20 -17.24
N TRP A 143 -11.04 6.47 -17.66
CA TRP A 143 -10.55 7.61 -16.89
C TRP A 143 -11.25 7.76 -15.54
N TYR A 144 -12.57 7.56 -15.51
CA TYR A 144 -13.35 7.65 -14.29
C TYR A 144 -12.99 6.54 -13.29
N ASN A 145 -12.88 5.29 -13.76
CA ASN A 145 -12.47 4.16 -12.92
C ASN A 145 -11.07 4.40 -12.36
N ARG A 146 -10.15 4.88 -13.18
CA ARG A 146 -8.79 5.23 -12.73
C ARG A 146 -8.79 6.33 -11.67
N LEU A 147 -9.72 7.30 -11.77
CA LEU A 147 -9.90 8.33 -10.76
C LEU A 147 -10.43 7.74 -9.44
N LEU A 148 -11.35 6.78 -9.51
CA LEU A 148 -11.87 6.08 -8.32
C LEU A 148 -10.79 5.23 -7.64
N GLU A 149 -10.01 4.49 -8.41
CA GLU A 149 -8.87 3.71 -7.91
C GLU A 149 -7.84 4.61 -7.21
N ASN A 150 -7.49 5.74 -7.82
CA ASN A 150 -6.57 6.72 -7.20
C ASN A 150 -7.12 7.28 -5.89
N ARG A 151 -8.44 7.55 -5.78
CA ARG A 151 -9.07 8.00 -4.53
C ARG A 151 -9.00 6.94 -3.44
N GLN A 152 -9.25 5.68 -3.79
CA GLN A 152 -9.14 4.58 -2.85
C GLN A 152 -7.71 4.45 -2.32
N VAL A 153 -6.70 4.52 -3.20
CA VAL A 153 -5.29 4.50 -2.81
C VAL A 153 -4.95 5.65 -1.86
N ILE A 154 -5.43 6.87 -2.14
CA ILE A 154 -5.23 8.03 -1.26
C ILE A 154 -5.88 7.78 0.11
N ALA A 155 -7.10 7.25 0.17
CA ALA A 155 -7.78 6.94 1.41
C ALA A 155 -6.99 5.93 2.25
N GLU A 156 -6.47 4.88 1.63
CA GLU A 156 -5.65 3.87 2.30
C GLU A 156 -4.30 4.43 2.80
N GLN A 157 -3.69 5.36 2.06
CA GLN A 157 -2.48 6.06 2.50
C GLN A 157 -2.75 6.92 3.74
N LEU A 158 -3.86 7.66 3.75
CA LEU A 158 -4.26 8.49 4.89
C LEU A 158 -4.56 7.63 6.12
N ASP A 159 -5.23 6.49 5.96
CA ASP A 159 -5.53 5.56 7.06
C ASP A 159 -4.24 4.94 7.63
N ALA A 160 -3.31 4.54 6.77
CA ALA A 160 -2.01 4.04 7.19
C ALA A 160 -1.17 5.10 7.92
N MET A 161 -1.18 6.37 7.47
CA MET A 161 -0.55 7.48 8.19
C MET A 161 -1.18 7.69 9.57
N ALA A 162 -2.51 7.64 9.66
CA ALA A 162 -3.22 7.74 10.92
C ALA A 162 -2.81 6.63 11.91
N TYR A 163 -2.67 5.40 11.41
CA TYR A 163 -2.21 4.27 12.21
C TYR A 163 -0.79 4.49 12.77
N ILE A 164 0.15 4.93 11.93
CA ILE A 164 1.52 5.24 12.35
C ILE A 164 1.53 6.35 13.42
N MET A 165 0.74 7.41 13.22
CA MET A 165 0.65 8.50 14.18
C MET A 165 0.04 8.05 15.51
N GLN A 166 -0.95 7.15 15.51
CA GLN A 166 -1.51 6.56 16.73
C GLN A 166 -0.47 5.71 17.47
N ASP A 167 0.34 4.97 16.74
CA ASP A 167 1.41 4.15 17.32
C ASP A 167 2.47 5.04 17.98
N CYS A 168 2.92 6.10 17.29
CA CYS A 168 3.84 7.09 17.85
C CYS A 168 3.25 7.83 19.06
N ALA A 169 1.94 8.13 19.05
CA ALA A 169 1.27 8.79 20.17
C ALA A 169 1.24 7.95 21.46
N ARG A 170 1.33 6.63 21.33
CA ARG A 170 1.40 5.71 22.49
C ARG A 170 2.75 5.73 23.17
N GLU A 171 3.82 6.11 22.48
CA GLU A 171 5.16 6.22 23.04
C GLU A 171 5.25 7.24 24.19
N GLU A 172 4.33 8.22 24.24
CA GLU A 172 4.27 9.25 25.29
C GLU A 172 3.26 8.96 26.42
N ARG A 173 2.76 7.73 26.50
CA ARG A 173 1.80 7.33 27.55
C ARG A 173 2.44 7.43 28.94
N VAL A 174 1.67 7.94 29.91
CA VAL A 174 2.09 7.91 31.33
C VAL A 174 2.21 6.47 31.79
N LEU A 175 3.41 6.11 32.29
CA LEU A 175 3.73 4.79 32.81
C LEU A 175 2.80 4.40 33.96
N ASP A 176 2.28 3.20 33.92
CA ASP A 176 1.53 2.62 35.01
C ASP A 176 2.43 2.21 36.19
N THR A 177 1.83 1.73 37.28
CA THR A 177 2.58 1.35 38.49
C THR A 177 3.49 0.14 38.25
N GLN A 178 3.10 -0.80 37.38
CA GLN A 178 3.93 -1.98 37.06
C GLN A 178 5.12 -1.59 36.21
N GLU A 179 4.90 -0.74 35.19
CA GLU A 179 5.97 -0.22 34.33
C GLU A 179 7.02 0.57 35.13
N ARG A 180 6.58 1.40 36.07
CA ARG A 180 7.49 2.13 37.00
C ARG A 180 8.30 1.20 37.83
N ARG A 181 7.73 0.11 38.37
CA ARG A 181 8.44 -0.91 39.12
C ARG A 181 9.46 -1.64 38.26
N ALA A 182 9.09 -2.04 37.06
CA ALA A 182 10.00 -2.70 36.13
C ALA A 182 11.18 -1.80 35.77
N ILE A 183 10.97 -0.52 35.49
CA ILE A 183 12.02 0.45 35.19
C ILE A 183 12.95 0.62 36.42
N SER A 184 12.39 0.68 37.62
CA SER A 184 13.21 0.77 38.86
C SER A 184 14.09 -0.45 39.03
N GLU A 185 13.57 -1.64 38.77
CA GLU A 185 14.31 -2.90 38.82
C GLU A 185 15.40 -2.97 37.75
N ILE A 186 15.08 -2.51 36.50
CA ILE A 186 16.08 -2.41 35.42
C ILE A 186 17.23 -1.48 35.85
N ARG A 187 16.94 -0.31 36.41
CA ARG A 187 17.94 0.64 36.89
C ARG A 187 18.82 0.04 37.98
N TYR A 188 18.22 -0.66 38.93
CA TYR A 188 18.94 -1.34 40.02
C TYR A 188 19.91 -2.39 39.46
N ARG A 189 19.41 -3.31 38.63
CA ARG A 189 20.23 -4.39 38.04
C ARG A 189 21.31 -3.89 37.09
N ALA A 190 21.04 -2.82 36.33
CA ALA A 190 22.03 -2.17 35.48
C ALA A 190 23.16 -1.55 36.31
N LYS A 191 22.84 -0.89 37.46
CA LYS A 191 23.79 -0.30 38.35
C LYS A 191 24.76 -1.34 38.94
N GLU A 192 24.25 -2.51 39.33
CA GLU A 192 25.07 -3.63 39.80
C GLU A 192 26.11 -4.10 38.78
N ARG A 193 25.78 -3.95 37.47
CA ARG A 193 26.67 -4.31 36.34
C ARG A 193 27.55 -3.15 35.87
N GLY A 194 27.61 -2.05 36.62
CA GLY A 194 28.41 -0.89 36.27
C GLY A 194 27.83 -0.03 35.11
N ILE A 195 26.53 -0.20 34.79
CA ILE A 195 25.84 0.56 33.75
C ILE A 195 25.06 1.68 34.40
N SER A 196 25.18 2.89 33.85
CA SER A 196 24.35 4.05 34.20
C SER A 196 23.31 4.25 33.08
N ILE A 197 22.07 4.48 33.49
CA ILE A 197 20.94 4.79 32.58
C ILE A 197 20.59 6.26 32.77
N GLU A 198 20.74 7.06 31.72
CA GLU A 198 20.34 8.47 31.74
C GLU A 198 18.85 8.60 31.48
N GLU A 199 18.39 8.05 30.37
CA GLU A 199 16.99 8.00 30.00
C GLU A 199 16.55 6.56 29.77
N ILE A 200 15.31 6.24 30.05
CA ILE A 200 14.72 4.93 29.80
C ILE A 200 13.21 5.10 29.54
N HIS A 201 12.76 4.56 28.42
CA HIS A 201 11.37 4.53 28.00
C HIS A 201 10.97 3.09 27.72
N LEU A 202 9.89 2.66 28.36
CA LEU A 202 9.28 1.35 28.13
C LEU A 202 7.94 1.59 27.42
N ILE A 203 7.73 0.92 26.31
CA ILE A 203 6.57 1.10 25.45
C ILE A 203 5.97 -0.28 25.18
N GLU A 204 4.65 -0.38 25.29
CA GLU A 204 3.93 -1.53 24.82
C GLU A 204 3.37 -1.23 23.43
N THR A 205 3.78 -2.01 22.43
CA THR A 205 3.30 -1.88 21.06
C THR A 205 1.83 -2.31 20.92
N LEU A 206 1.22 -2.02 19.79
CA LEU A 206 -0.21 -2.37 19.50
C LEU A 206 -0.50 -3.87 19.67
N ASP A 207 0.48 -4.71 19.42
CA ASP A 207 0.43 -6.18 19.51
C ASP A 207 0.75 -6.71 20.93
N GLY A 208 0.85 -5.82 21.94
CA GLY A 208 1.17 -6.21 23.34
C GLY A 208 2.62 -6.62 23.56
N ARG A 209 3.55 -6.22 22.68
CA ARG A 209 4.99 -6.48 22.80
C ARG A 209 5.71 -5.31 23.44
N LEU A 210 6.83 -5.60 24.08
CA LEU A 210 7.61 -4.58 24.77
C LEU A 210 8.75 -4.06 23.88
N LYS A 211 8.82 -2.74 23.75
CA LYS A 211 9.95 -1.99 23.20
C LYS A 211 10.57 -1.18 24.32
N LEU A 212 11.87 -1.28 24.51
CA LEU A 212 12.62 -0.57 25.52
C LEU A 212 13.66 0.33 24.83
N SER A 213 13.61 1.62 25.07
CA SER A 213 14.64 2.56 24.62
C SER A 213 15.41 3.06 25.85
N ALA A 214 16.75 3.05 25.81
CA ALA A 214 17.56 3.50 26.94
C ALA A 214 18.86 4.16 26.48
N ALA A 215 19.17 5.32 27.08
CA ALA A 215 20.46 5.98 26.98
C ALA A 215 21.41 5.38 28.05
N LEU A 216 22.36 4.57 27.58
CA LEU A 216 23.27 3.80 28.46
C LEU A 216 24.70 4.34 28.40
N LYS A 217 25.38 4.35 29.55
CA LYS A 217 26.82 4.61 29.62
C LYS A 217 27.48 3.74 30.68
N SER A 218 28.76 3.47 30.49
CA SER A 218 29.60 2.78 31.50
C SER A 218 29.96 3.73 32.65
N ARG A 219 29.75 3.29 33.89
CA ARG A 219 30.08 4.08 35.09
C ARG A 219 31.58 4.15 35.37
N MET A 220 32.33 3.10 35.03
CA MET A 220 33.75 2.97 35.33
C MET A 220 34.67 3.29 34.14
N GLY A 221 34.11 3.76 33.04
CA GLY A 221 34.88 4.15 31.85
C GLY A 221 35.38 2.98 30.98
N GLY A 222 35.16 1.75 31.36
CA GLY A 222 35.47 0.56 30.56
C GLY A 222 34.32 0.20 29.63
N CYS A 223 34.58 -0.61 28.59
CA CYS A 223 33.56 -1.18 27.75
C CYS A 223 32.83 -2.34 28.43
N ILE A 224 31.50 -2.27 28.47
CA ILE A 224 30.64 -3.31 29.04
C ILE A 224 29.85 -3.96 27.92
N SER A 225 29.76 -5.29 27.88
CA SER A 225 28.97 -5.99 26.89
C SER A 225 27.48 -5.60 26.98
N LEU A 226 26.86 -5.24 25.87
CA LEU A 226 25.43 -4.91 25.80
C LEU A 226 24.55 -6.07 26.27
N LYS A 227 25.01 -7.33 26.11
CA LYS A 227 24.32 -8.54 26.60
C LYS A 227 24.05 -8.47 28.12
N SER A 228 24.94 -7.83 28.89
CA SER A 228 24.73 -7.65 30.33
C SER A 228 23.51 -6.82 30.66
N PHE A 229 23.24 -5.79 29.87
CA PHE A 229 22.03 -4.97 30.00
C PHE A 229 20.80 -5.73 29.53
N VAL A 230 20.87 -6.39 28.36
CA VAL A 230 19.78 -7.21 27.82
C VAL A 230 19.30 -8.25 28.84
N THR A 231 20.24 -8.96 29.48
CA THR A 231 19.91 -9.94 30.51
C THR A 231 19.26 -9.28 31.73
N ALA A 232 19.78 -8.11 32.17
CA ALA A 232 19.20 -7.38 33.29
C ALA A 232 17.77 -6.91 33.03
N ALA A 233 17.53 -6.34 31.84
CA ALA A 233 16.22 -5.89 31.39
C ALA A 233 15.26 -7.07 31.26
N GLY A 234 15.67 -8.16 30.61
CA GLY A 234 14.85 -9.35 30.45
C GLY A 234 14.38 -9.95 31.77
N HIS A 235 15.27 -10.04 32.77
CA HIS A 235 14.91 -10.50 34.13
C HIS A 235 13.90 -9.56 34.82
N ALA A 236 14.09 -8.23 34.69
CA ALA A 236 13.20 -7.26 35.32
C ALA A 236 11.80 -7.23 34.67
N LEU A 237 11.72 -7.44 33.36
CA LEU A 237 10.48 -7.46 32.60
C LEU A 237 9.78 -8.84 32.58
N GLY A 238 10.47 -9.90 32.98
CA GLY A 238 9.98 -11.28 32.89
C GLY A 238 9.79 -11.73 31.40
N ARG A 239 10.52 -11.10 30.48
CA ARG A 239 10.46 -11.31 29.03
C ARG A 239 11.87 -11.47 28.45
N GLN A 240 12.02 -12.30 27.44
CA GLN A 240 13.29 -12.33 26.72
C GLN A 240 13.40 -11.09 25.84
N MET A 241 14.54 -10.38 25.95
CA MET A 241 14.78 -9.15 25.21
C MET A 241 15.96 -9.34 24.25
N ARG A 242 15.96 -8.62 23.14
CA ARG A 242 17.07 -8.52 22.18
C ARG A 242 17.35 -7.07 21.84
N ALA A 243 18.59 -6.75 21.51
CA ALA A 243 18.92 -5.44 20.95
C ALA A 243 18.51 -5.36 19.49
N ALA A 244 18.25 -4.15 18.97
CA ALA A 244 18.03 -3.92 17.55
C ALA A 244 19.26 -4.36 16.72
N ALA A 245 19.04 -4.78 15.47
CA ALA A 245 20.06 -5.40 14.63
C ALA A 245 21.32 -4.52 14.43
N ASP A 246 21.13 -3.21 14.21
CA ASP A 246 22.22 -2.26 13.91
C ASP A 246 22.83 -1.62 15.16
N THR A 247 22.66 -2.22 16.33
CA THR A 247 23.06 -1.66 17.59
C THR A 247 24.50 -2.05 17.95
N LYS A 248 25.27 -1.11 18.50
CA LYS A 248 26.61 -1.39 19.04
C LYS A 248 26.54 -2.50 20.08
N THR A 249 27.45 -3.45 20.04
CA THR A 249 27.48 -4.62 20.94
C THR A 249 28.05 -4.33 22.31
N PHE A 250 28.54 -3.12 22.60
CA PHE A 250 29.14 -2.69 23.85
C PHE A 250 28.67 -1.30 24.25
N ILE A 251 28.63 -1.07 25.57
CA ILE A 251 28.31 0.21 26.22
C ILE A 251 29.63 0.89 26.54
N SER A 252 29.82 2.12 26.05
CA SER A 252 31.01 2.94 26.26
C SER A 252 30.84 3.94 27.42
N LYS A 253 31.88 4.78 27.66
CA LYS A 253 31.86 5.87 28.64
C LYS A 253 30.84 6.95 28.28
N GLU A 254 30.67 7.22 26.99
CA GLU A 254 29.71 8.20 26.49
C GLU A 254 28.30 7.60 26.40
N PRO A 255 27.25 8.38 26.72
CA PRO A 255 25.89 7.91 26.63
C PRO A 255 25.52 7.66 25.17
N VAL A 256 24.93 6.51 24.90
CA VAL A 256 24.42 6.10 23.59
C VAL A 256 23.02 5.57 23.77
N ASN A 257 22.14 5.95 22.87
CA ASN A 257 20.79 5.41 22.82
C ASN A 257 20.78 4.01 22.20
N TYR A 258 20.15 3.09 22.91
CA TYR A 258 19.95 1.70 22.50
C TYR A 258 18.48 1.39 22.48
N VAL A 259 18.06 0.61 21.48
CA VAL A 259 16.69 0.12 21.37
C VAL A 259 16.69 -1.40 21.53
N PHE A 260 15.76 -1.89 22.32
CA PHE A 260 15.58 -3.30 22.61
C PHE A 260 14.14 -3.69 22.33
N TYR A 261 13.96 -4.87 21.78
CA TYR A 261 12.66 -5.47 21.51
C TYR A 261 12.51 -6.77 22.31
N GLU A 262 11.30 -7.17 22.57
CA GLU A 262 11.01 -8.53 23.03
C GLU A 262 11.55 -9.52 22.00
N ASP A 263 12.28 -10.55 22.44
CA ASP A 263 12.92 -11.50 21.53
C ASP A 263 11.89 -12.40 20.86
N THR A 264 12.14 -12.75 19.61
CA THR A 264 11.25 -13.58 18.79
C THR A 264 11.41 -15.07 19.14
N VAL A 265 10.32 -15.83 19.00
CA VAL A 265 10.32 -17.29 19.23
C VAL A 265 11.02 -18.03 18.09
N TYR A 266 10.82 -17.55 16.88
CA TYR A 266 11.39 -18.12 15.67
C TYR A 266 12.54 -17.28 15.16
N ARG A 267 13.48 -17.92 14.48
CA ARG A 267 14.58 -17.26 13.76
C ARG A 267 14.57 -17.71 12.32
N ASN A 268 14.87 -16.79 11.41
CA ASN A 268 15.05 -17.11 9.99
C ASN A 268 16.51 -17.40 9.69
N VAL A 269 16.72 -18.32 8.74
CA VAL A 269 18.01 -18.55 8.09
C VAL A 269 17.75 -18.53 6.60
N GLN A 270 18.38 -17.61 5.90
CA GLN A 270 18.19 -17.42 4.46
C GLN A 270 19.39 -17.90 3.66
N GLY A 271 19.12 -18.39 2.45
CA GLY A 271 20.10 -18.72 1.46
C GLY A 271 19.67 -18.24 0.08
N ILE A 272 20.61 -17.81 -0.74
CA ILE A 272 20.35 -17.27 -2.08
C ILE A 272 21.11 -18.12 -3.10
N ALA A 273 20.41 -18.48 -4.17
CA ALA A 273 21.03 -19.00 -5.38
C ALA A 273 20.49 -18.21 -6.57
N ARG A 274 21.39 -17.66 -7.39
CA ARG A 274 21.06 -16.90 -8.59
C ARG A 274 21.79 -17.48 -9.79
N VAL A 275 21.04 -17.82 -10.84
CA VAL A 275 21.57 -18.36 -12.07
C VAL A 275 21.24 -17.41 -13.22
N LYS A 276 22.19 -17.14 -14.08
CA LYS A 276 22.00 -16.32 -15.29
C LYS A 276 21.56 -17.20 -16.44
N LYS A 277 20.75 -16.65 -17.33
CA LYS A 277 20.48 -17.29 -18.63
C LYS A 277 21.73 -17.29 -19.48
N ASP A 278 21.96 -18.37 -20.24
CA ASP A 278 23.09 -18.49 -21.14
C ASP A 278 23.16 -17.30 -22.11
N GLY A 279 24.34 -16.66 -22.17
CA GLY A 279 24.57 -15.46 -22.98
C GLY A 279 24.18 -14.13 -22.33
N ALA A 280 23.48 -14.12 -21.19
CA ALA A 280 23.13 -12.89 -20.48
C ALA A 280 24.27 -12.42 -19.55
N LYS A 281 24.50 -11.10 -19.50
CA LYS A 281 25.48 -10.51 -18.57
C LYS A 281 24.91 -10.38 -17.16
N ILE A 282 23.60 -10.12 -17.04
CA ILE A 282 22.87 -9.84 -15.78
C ILE A 282 21.53 -10.59 -15.84
N SER A 283 21.07 -11.14 -14.68
CA SER A 283 19.73 -11.69 -14.52
C SER A 283 18.73 -10.55 -14.31
N GLY A 284 17.51 -10.69 -14.83
CA GLY A 284 16.38 -9.79 -14.58
C GLY A 284 15.79 -9.91 -13.16
N ASP A 285 16.09 -11.02 -12.47
CA ASP A 285 15.54 -11.30 -11.14
C ASP A 285 16.28 -10.52 -10.06
N ASN A 286 15.55 -10.02 -9.08
CA ASN A 286 16.08 -9.45 -7.85
C ASN A 286 15.36 -10.04 -6.63
N PHE A 287 16.00 -9.93 -5.48
CA PHE A 287 15.49 -10.41 -4.20
C PHE A 287 15.75 -9.39 -3.10
N SER A 288 14.96 -9.50 -2.03
CA SER A 288 15.06 -8.66 -0.86
C SER A 288 14.84 -9.47 0.42
N PHE A 289 15.57 -9.11 1.47
CA PHE A 289 15.38 -9.59 2.83
C PHE A 289 15.32 -8.40 3.78
N LEU A 290 14.19 -8.21 4.43
CA LEU A 290 13.96 -7.08 5.32
C LEU A 290 13.48 -7.56 6.70
N GLU A 291 14.20 -7.19 7.75
CA GLU A 291 13.73 -7.32 9.13
C GLU A 291 12.94 -6.07 9.51
N LEU A 292 11.67 -6.25 9.82
CA LEU A 292 10.79 -5.18 10.26
C LEU A 292 10.80 -5.07 11.79
N GLU A 293 10.57 -3.85 12.30
CA GLU A 293 10.69 -3.53 13.74
C GLU A 293 9.84 -4.43 14.66
N ARG A 294 8.70 -4.94 14.18
CA ARG A 294 7.73 -5.71 14.97
C ARG A 294 8.01 -7.20 15.04
N GLY A 295 9.26 -7.63 14.82
CA GLY A 295 9.61 -9.06 14.78
C GLY A 295 8.99 -9.77 13.58
N GLU A 296 8.76 -9.03 12.51
CA GLU A 296 8.34 -9.53 11.22
C GLU A 296 9.55 -9.60 10.28
N PHE A 297 9.57 -10.60 9.43
CA PHE A 297 10.57 -10.77 8.40
C PHE A 297 9.90 -10.82 7.03
N LEU A 298 10.39 -10.04 6.10
CA LEU A 298 9.95 -10.06 4.72
C LEU A 298 11.03 -10.68 3.84
N LEU A 299 10.58 -11.58 2.98
CA LEU A 299 11.34 -12.10 1.84
C LEU A 299 10.63 -11.66 0.59
N GLY A 300 11.36 -10.99 -0.30
CA GLY A 300 10.85 -10.50 -1.57
C GLY A 300 11.61 -11.08 -2.76
N LEU A 301 10.89 -11.46 -3.81
CA LEU A 301 11.41 -11.81 -5.11
C LEU A 301 10.65 -11.02 -6.18
N SER A 302 11.36 -10.55 -7.18
CA SER A 302 10.79 -9.88 -8.34
C SER A 302 11.55 -10.28 -9.60
N ASP A 303 10.82 -10.68 -10.63
CA ASP A 303 11.35 -11.00 -11.95
C ASP A 303 10.88 -9.91 -12.93
N GLY A 304 11.85 -9.20 -13.51
CA GLY A 304 11.60 -8.16 -14.51
C GLY A 304 11.38 -8.77 -15.89
N MET A 305 10.36 -8.30 -16.59
CA MET A 305 10.03 -8.80 -17.92
C MET A 305 11.16 -8.57 -18.92
N GLY A 306 11.55 -9.61 -19.63
CA GLY A 306 12.62 -9.55 -20.62
C GLY A 306 13.97 -10.05 -20.11
N SER A 307 15.07 -9.45 -20.56
CA SER A 307 16.42 -9.83 -20.15
C SER A 307 17.36 -8.62 -20.15
N GLY A 308 18.39 -8.70 -19.30
CA GLY A 308 19.45 -7.70 -19.26
C GLY A 308 19.21 -6.57 -18.25
N SER A 309 19.88 -5.43 -18.44
CA SER A 309 19.95 -4.36 -17.45
C SER A 309 18.62 -3.63 -17.20
N MET A 310 17.72 -3.61 -18.19
CA MET A 310 16.40 -2.96 -18.03
C MET A 310 15.52 -3.78 -17.08
N ALA A 311 15.34 -5.08 -17.36
CA ALA A 311 14.56 -5.98 -16.51
C ALA A 311 15.10 -6.01 -15.06
N CYS A 312 16.44 -6.03 -14.92
CA CYS A 312 17.07 -5.96 -13.59
C CYS A 312 16.76 -4.67 -12.83
N LYS A 313 16.79 -3.50 -13.50
CA LYS A 313 16.45 -2.22 -12.86
C LYS A 313 14.98 -2.11 -12.47
N GLU A 314 14.10 -2.74 -13.22
CA GLU A 314 12.67 -2.74 -12.93
C GLU A 314 12.34 -3.58 -11.71
N SER A 315 12.81 -4.82 -11.67
CA SER A 315 12.63 -5.69 -10.52
C SER A 315 13.28 -5.13 -9.24
N GLU A 316 14.46 -4.47 -9.38
CA GLU A 316 15.11 -3.75 -8.28
C GLU A 316 14.25 -2.60 -7.77
N MET A 317 13.72 -1.77 -8.68
CA MET A 317 12.88 -0.63 -8.32
C MET A 317 11.58 -1.05 -7.64
N VAL A 318 10.96 -2.15 -8.08
CA VAL A 318 9.75 -2.71 -7.45
C VAL A 318 10.04 -3.10 -6.00
N LEU A 319 11.12 -3.82 -5.76
CA LEU A 319 11.50 -4.23 -4.40
C LEU A 319 11.89 -3.03 -3.53
N ASP A 320 12.68 -2.09 -4.05
CA ASP A 320 13.09 -0.87 -3.33
C ASP A 320 11.88 -0.02 -2.89
N LEU A 321 10.88 0.13 -3.76
CA LEU A 321 9.64 0.82 -3.41
C LEU A 321 8.86 0.10 -2.31
N VAL A 322 8.72 -1.22 -2.41
CA VAL A 322 8.03 -2.01 -1.38
C VAL A 322 8.76 -1.92 -0.04
N GLU A 323 10.09 -2.07 -0.04
CA GLU A 323 10.91 -1.93 1.17
C GLU A 323 10.71 -0.58 1.85
N ARG A 324 10.83 0.52 1.09
CA ARG A 324 10.65 1.89 1.63
C ARG A 324 9.28 2.12 2.23
N PHE A 325 8.22 1.60 1.62
CA PHE A 325 6.89 1.71 2.20
C PHE A 325 6.75 0.89 3.48
N LEU A 326 7.33 -0.30 3.54
CA LEU A 326 7.29 -1.14 4.74
C LEU A 326 8.14 -0.56 5.88
N GLU A 327 9.32 -0.02 5.59
CA GLU A 327 10.16 0.71 6.55
C GLU A 327 9.45 1.96 7.08
N ALA A 328 8.65 2.63 6.24
CA ALA A 328 7.79 3.73 6.67
C ALA A 328 6.58 3.29 7.52
N GLY A 329 6.39 1.97 7.74
CA GLY A 329 5.33 1.42 8.59
C GLY A 329 4.02 1.09 7.88
N PHE A 330 3.97 1.17 6.54
CA PHE A 330 2.78 0.78 5.78
C PHE A 330 2.59 -0.74 5.78
N SER A 331 1.35 -1.21 5.64
CA SER A 331 1.07 -2.64 5.46
C SER A 331 1.58 -3.15 4.10
N VAL A 332 1.84 -4.46 3.97
CA VAL A 332 2.28 -5.06 2.70
C VAL A 332 1.25 -4.82 1.60
N GLU A 333 -0.03 -4.92 1.94
CA GLU A 333 -1.13 -4.69 1.01
C GLU A 333 -1.13 -3.25 0.48
N THR A 334 -0.93 -2.27 1.38
CA THR A 334 -0.84 -0.85 1.01
C THR A 334 0.42 -0.59 0.20
N ALA A 335 1.57 -1.14 0.60
CA ALA A 335 2.84 -1.00 -0.11
C ALA A 335 2.74 -1.51 -1.55
N ILE A 336 2.11 -2.68 -1.77
CA ILE A 336 1.88 -3.24 -3.10
C ILE A 336 0.99 -2.32 -3.95
N ARG A 337 -0.12 -1.79 -3.38
CA ARG A 337 -1.01 -0.87 -4.11
C ARG A 337 -0.30 0.43 -4.49
N MET A 338 0.45 1.02 -3.58
CA MET A 338 1.22 2.24 -3.83
C MET A 338 2.30 2.01 -4.89
N MET A 339 3.03 0.91 -4.81
CA MET A 339 4.02 0.50 -5.81
C MET A 339 3.36 0.34 -7.18
N ASN A 340 2.24 -0.38 -7.26
CA ASN A 340 1.50 -0.57 -8.51
C ASN A 340 1.04 0.77 -9.11
N SER A 341 0.49 1.68 -8.30
CA SER A 341 0.10 3.02 -8.74
C SER A 341 1.29 3.82 -9.27
N ALA A 342 2.44 3.75 -8.61
CA ALA A 342 3.66 4.43 -9.04
C ALA A 342 4.19 3.88 -10.38
N MET A 343 4.13 2.55 -10.59
CA MET A 343 4.54 1.90 -11.83
C MET A 343 3.64 2.29 -13.01
N VAL A 344 2.33 2.30 -12.82
CA VAL A 344 1.35 2.71 -13.84
C VAL A 344 1.53 4.18 -14.26
N MET A 345 1.84 5.07 -13.32
CA MET A 345 2.05 6.50 -13.61
C MET A 345 3.31 6.77 -14.44
N LYS A 346 4.27 5.87 -14.45
CA LYS A 346 5.53 6.03 -15.20
C LYS A 346 5.36 5.91 -16.72
N GLY A 347 4.18 5.48 -17.21
CA GLY A 347 3.81 5.52 -18.64
C GLY A 347 4.64 4.62 -19.55
N ALA A 348 5.30 3.63 -19.01
CA ALA A 348 6.05 2.65 -19.78
C ALA A 348 5.10 1.54 -20.22
N ASP A 349 4.71 1.57 -21.47
CA ASP A 349 3.68 0.70 -22.07
C ASP A 349 3.99 -0.81 -21.99
N ASP A 350 5.21 -1.23 -21.56
CA ASP A 350 5.64 -2.64 -21.60
C ASP A 350 6.50 -3.07 -20.39
N LEU A 351 6.48 -2.37 -19.27
CA LEU A 351 7.35 -2.68 -18.13
C LEU A 351 6.58 -3.41 -17.03
N TYR A 352 6.61 -4.72 -17.06
CA TYR A 352 5.98 -5.59 -16.07
C TYR A 352 7.03 -6.33 -15.26
N SER A 353 6.86 -6.31 -13.95
CA SER A 353 7.68 -7.11 -13.03
C SER A 353 6.76 -7.93 -12.15
N THR A 354 7.18 -9.15 -11.84
CA THR A 354 6.44 -10.00 -10.90
C THR A 354 6.69 -9.55 -9.46
N VAL A 355 5.77 -9.85 -8.55
CA VAL A 355 5.95 -9.63 -7.12
C VAL A 355 5.64 -10.90 -6.36
N ASP A 356 6.60 -11.40 -5.62
CA ASP A 356 6.46 -12.55 -4.72
C ASP A 356 7.00 -12.17 -3.35
N LEU A 357 6.10 -11.91 -2.40
CA LEU A 357 6.48 -11.50 -1.06
C LEU A 357 6.02 -12.55 -0.05
N CYS A 358 6.88 -12.89 0.89
CA CYS A 358 6.56 -13.72 2.03
C CYS A 358 6.85 -12.94 3.32
N LYS A 359 5.80 -12.55 4.03
CA LYS A 359 5.88 -11.90 5.34
C LYS A 359 5.70 -12.92 6.45
N ILE A 360 6.70 -13.07 7.31
CA ILE A 360 6.73 -14.03 8.40
C ILE A 360 6.70 -13.27 9.74
N ASN A 361 5.74 -13.60 10.59
CA ASN A 361 5.74 -13.14 11.97
C ASN A 361 6.59 -14.10 12.81
N LEU A 362 7.72 -13.63 13.29
CA LEU A 362 8.69 -14.44 14.04
C LEU A 362 8.28 -14.74 15.49
N TYR A 363 7.19 -14.15 15.99
CA TYR A 363 6.61 -14.54 17.29
C TYR A 363 5.68 -15.75 17.18
N THR A 364 4.91 -15.81 16.10
CA THR A 364 3.87 -16.84 15.91
C THR A 364 4.26 -17.92 14.91
N GLY A 365 5.26 -17.68 14.07
CA GLY A 365 5.62 -18.55 12.95
C GLY A 365 4.65 -18.45 11.76
N MET A 366 3.67 -17.52 11.81
CA MET A 366 2.69 -17.34 10.73
C MET A 366 3.34 -16.66 9.53
N ALA A 367 3.15 -17.23 8.35
CA ALA A 367 3.60 -16.67 7.09
C ALA A 367 2.42 -16.25 6.22
N LYS A 368 2.48 -15.06 5.60
CA LYS A 368 1.56 -14.59 4.58
C LYS A 368 2.31 -14.42 3.27
N LEU A 369 1.75 -14.99 2.20
CA LEU A 369 2.32 -14.89 0.86
C LEU A 369 1.47 -13.97 0.00
N TYR A 370 2.13 -13.11 -0.76
CA TYR A 370 1.53 -12.16 -1.69
C TYR A 370 2.18 -12.40 -3.06
N LYS A 371 1.41 -12.91 -4.00
CA LYS A 371 1.92 -13.34 -5.31
C LYS A 371 1.19 -12.62 -6.44
N ILE A 372 1.94 -11.92 -7.28
CA ILE A 372 1.43 -11.21 -8.45
C ILE A 372 2.28 -11.60 -9.66
N GLY A 373 1.72 -12.41 -10.55
CA GLY A 373 2.41 -12.92 -11.73
C GLY A 373 3.64 -13.78 -11.43
N ALA A 374 3.86 -14.16 -10.17
CA ALA A 374 5.08 -14.80 -9.70
C ALA A 374 5.06 -16.32 -9.88
N ALA A 375 6.25 -16.91 -9.99
CA ALA A 375 6.47 -18.36 -10.05
C ALA A 375 5.95 -19.08 -8.80
N ALA A 376 5.81 -20.40 -8.88
CA ALA A 376 5.36 -21.21 -7.75
C ALA A 376 6.34 -21.14 -6.57
N THR A 377 5.77 -21.03 -5.35
CA THR A 377 6.51 -21.13 -4.08
C THR A 377 6.30 -22.52 -3.50
N PHE A 378 7.38 -23.16 -3.08
CA PHE A 378 7.33 -24.50 -2.48
C PHE A 378 7.64 -24.41 -0.99
N ILE A 379 6.73 -24.91 -0.15
CA ILE A 379 6.90 -24.99 1.29
C ILE A 379 7.14 -26.43 1.68
N LYS A 380 8.33 -26.74 2.21
CA LYS A 380 8.67 -28.09 2.67
C LYS A 380 8.56 -28.18 4.19
N ARG A 381 7.76 -29.13 4.67
CA ARG A 381 7.62 -29.48 6.08
C ARG A 381 7.90 -30.97 6.28
N GLY A 382 9.06 -31.28 6.86
CA GLY A 382 9.49 -32.68 6.96
C GLY A 382 9.59 -33.36 5.59
N ALA A 383 8.73 -34.36 5.32
CA ALA A 383 8.69 -35.06 4.06
C ALA A 383 7.65 -34.48 3.06
N GLU A 384 6.76 -33.61 3.51
CA GLU A 384 5.69 -33.04 2.70
C GLU A 384 6.16 -31.76 2.00
N VAL A 385 5.67 -31.56 0.78
CA VAL A 385 5.93 -30.35 -0.02
C VAL A 385 4.59 -29.81 -0.51
N GLU A 386 4.28 -28.58 -0.11
CA GLU A 386 3.13 -27.83 -0.58
C GLU A 386 3.58 -26.86 -1.67
N CYS A 387 2.79 -26.76 -2.75
CA CYS A 387 3.04 -25.87 -3.88
C CYS A 387 1.99 -24.76 -3.90
N ILE A 388 2.44 -23.50 -3.82
CA ILE A 388 1.57 -22.32 -3.85
C ILE A 388 1.82 -21.56 -5.16
N THR A 389 0.77 -21.39 -5.96
CA THR A 389 0.82 -20.72 -7.26
C THR A 389 0.05 -19.42 -7.24
N SER A 390 0.45 -18.46 -8.10
CA SER A 390 -0.32 -17.26 -8.38
C SER A 390 -1.54 -17.59 -9.23
N GLN A 391 -2.69 -16.99 -8.94
CA GLN A 391 -3.92 -17.16 -9.73
C GLN A 391 -4.02 -16.20 -10.92
N SER A 392 -3.17 -15.20 -11.04
CA SER A 392 -3.20 -14.17 -12.09
C SER A 392 -1.82 -13.91 -12.66
N LEU A 393 -1.78 -13.76 -13.97
CA LEU A 393 -0.55 -13.42 -14.73
C LEU A 393 -0.36 -11.90 -14.93
N SER A 394 -1.25 -11.04 -14.39
CA SER A 394 -1.20 -9.60 -14.68
C SER A 394 -1.30 -8.74 -13.43
N LEU A 395 -0.42 -7.74 -13.34
CA LEU A 395 -0.46 -6.65 -12.35
C LEU A 395 -1.68 -5.73 -12.50
N ILE A 396 -2.39 -5.78 -13.62
CA ILE A 396 -3.48 -4.86 -13.96
C ILE A 396 -4.79 -5.21 -13.23
N HIS A 397 -4.93 -6.43 -12.72
CA HIS A 397 -6.11 -6.88 -11.98
C HIS A 397 -5.73 -7.39 -10.60
N ILE A 398 -5.45 -6.46 -9.67
CA ILE A 398 -5.42 -6.79 -8.24
C ILE A 398 -6.87 -6.76 -7.74
N SER A 399 -7.61 -7.82 -8.04
CA SER A 399 -8.80 -8.15 -7.28
C SER A 399 -8.36 -9.07 -6.15
N GLU A 400 -8.36 -8.54 -4.94
CA GLU A 400 -8.14 -9.18 -3.64
C GLU A 400 -6.87 -10.04 -3.47
N PRO A 401 -6.11 -9.84 -2.38
CA PRO A 401 -5.06 -10.78 -2.01
C PRO A 401 -5.69 -12.14 -1.80
N THR A 402 -5.22 -13.14 -2.54
CA THR A 402 -5.63 -14.53 -2.33
C THR A 402 -5.31 -14.87 -0.89
N ARG A 403 -6.32 -14.96 -0.02
CA ARG A 403 -6.20 -15.50 1.32
C ARG A 403 -5.90 -16.98 1.18
N LEU A 404 -4.66 -17.32 0.93
CA LEU A 404 -4.19 -18.70 1.09
C LEU A 404 -3.96 -18.93 2.57
N GLY A 405 -4.52 -20.03 3.03
CA GLY A 405 -4.71 -20.45 4.38
C GLY A 405 -3.65 -20.05 5.40
N MET A 406 -4.12 -19.71 6.57
CA MET A 406 -3.26 -19.53 7.74
C MET A 406 -2.41 -20.78 7.93
N ILE A 407 -1.13 -20.65 7.77
CA ILE A 407 -0.15 -21.70 7.99
C ILE A 407 0.26 -21.60 9.46
N SER A 408 -0.26 -22.47 10.28
CA SER A 408 0.15 -22.63 11.69
C SER A 408 1.38 -23.53 11.79
#